data_6a7984bb030675aada1622da3a94886e
#
_entry.id   6a7984bb030675aada1622da3a94886e
#
_cell.length_a   1.000
_cell.length_b   1.000
_cell.length_c   1.000
_cell.angle_alpha   90.00
_cell.angle_beta   90.00
_cell.angle_gamma   90.00
#
_symmetry.space_group_name_H-M   'P 1'
#
loop_
_entity.id
_entity.type
_entity.pdbx_description
1 polymer ?
#
loop_
_entity_poly.entity_id
_entity_poly.type
_entity_poly.pdbx_seq_one_letter_code
_entity_poly.pdbx_strand_id
1 'polypeptide(L)'
;MVESTVGSLCSLDTTNPTQIMAVKHTEPTVTKKVITNEGPSDFNTVNIGDTFTFQTEITVEQGAKNYVLYDEMDDGLELVVTHGRIVAINNENSEVPEAKEYTVVRNNPNGKDGFTLTFTDSYIQKQRVGSIITIMYHAKVKETAPMDTAMINDTYLKYGAKQETAHSETKTYTFKIPVFKYTGTNTPLSGAKFKLYTNENCADNTEVKLKKVDENNYRYSESEGVLQESPTNGMFNINGLQAGTYYLKEVEAPVGYNKLNEPIKITVQLDGAKNKHMFVDNNTINIDQVNVENKSGSLLPSTGGMGTTIFYIAGALLVLISGVVLIAKKRTDSK
;
A
#
# COMPACT_ATOMS: atom_id res chain seq x y z
N MET A 1 -8.51 54.43 -0.51
CA MET A 1 -8.53 54.29 0.96
C MET A 1 -7.97 52.91 1.23
N VAL A 2 -6.81 52.79 1.83
CA VAL A 2 -6.23 51.47 2.20
C VAL A 2 -6.71 51.20 3.60
N GLU A 3 -7.59 50.21 3.76
CA GLU A 3 -7.99 49.71 5.07
C GLU A 3 -6.86 48.83 5.65
N SER A 4 -6.14 49.38 6.63
CA SER A 4 -5.19 48.64 7.45
C SER A 4 -5.91 48.17 8.70
N THR A 5 -5.98 46.85 8.92
CA THR A 5 -6.53 46.28 10.13
C THR A 5 -5.59 46.33 11.33
N VAL A 6 -4.34 46.74 11.15
CA VAL A 6 -3.37 47.09 12.19
C VAL A 6 -3.26 48.59 12.20
N GLY A 7 -3.58 49.20 13.33
CA GLY A 7 -3.42 50.64 13.54
C GLY A 7 -1.96 51.05 13.38
N SER A 8 -1.51 51.30 12.16
CA SER A 8 -0.24 51.94 11.90
C SER A 8 -0.47 53.45 11.87
N LEU A 9 0.12 54.17 12.83
CA LEU A 9 0.18 55.61 12.82
C LEU A 9 1.13 56.02 11.67
N CYS A 10 0.55 56.41 10.53
CA CYS A 10 1.27 57.11 9.47
C CYS A 10 1.20 58.62 9.73
N SER A 11 2.30 59.24 10.15
CA SER A 11 2.42 60.66 10.25
C SER A 11 2.90 61.22 8.92
N LEU A 12 1.99 61.86 8.18
CA LEU A 12 2.33 62.66 6.99
C LEU A 12 2.47 64.11 7.44
N ASP A 13 3.64 64.75 7.17
CA ASP A 13 3.85 66.14 7.38
C ASP A 13 4.31 66.84 6.07
N THR A 14 4.44 68.15 6.10
CA THR A 14 4.81 68.94 4.93
C THR A 14 6.25 68.75 4.45
N THR A 15 7.09 68.14 5.25
CA THR A 15 8.49 67.80 4.93
C THR A 15 8.64 66.37 4.37
N ASN A 16 7.65 65.45 4.68
CA ASN A 16 7.62 64.07 4.16
C ASN A 16 6.25 63.78 3.56
N PRO A 17 5.96 64.25 2.35
CA PRO A 17 4.64 64.06 1.71
C PRO A 17 4.40 62.63 1.19
N THR A 18 5.40 61.78 1.21
CA THR A 18 5.27 60.36 0.75
C THR A 18 5.88 59.44 1.77
N GLN A 19 5.02 58.62 2.37
CA GLN A 19 5.45 57.54 3.24
C GLN A 19 5.20 56.17 2.56
N ILE A 20 6.23 55.33 2.54
CA ILE A 20 6.10 53.96 2.12
C ILE A 20 5.63 53.12 3.32
N MET A 21 4.40 52.68 3.28
CA MET A 21 3.87 51.73 4.25
C MET A 21 4.29 50.32 3.83
N ALA A 22 5.21 49.71 4.54
CA ALA A 22 5.43 48.28 4.46
C ALA A 22 4.31 47.55 5.24
N VAL A 23 3.26 47.15 4.54
CA VAL A 23 2.25 46.25 5.12
C VAL A 23 2.87 44.86 5.17
N LYS A 24 3.22 44.39 6.35
CA LYS A 24 3.51 42.94 6.52
C LYS A 24 2.18 42.19 6.35
N HIS A 25 1.91 41.74 5.15
CA HIS A 25 0.91 40.73 4.91
C HIS A 25 1.47 39.39 5.39
N THR A 26 0.91 38.84 6.45
CA THR A 26 1.05 37.42 6.77
C THR A 26 0.02 36.69 5.92
N GLU A 27 0.51 35.73 5.13
CA GLU A 27 -0.33 34.93 4.26
C GLU A 27 -0.75 33.65 4.99
N PRO A 28 -2.02 33.19 4.87
CA PRO A 28 -2.40 31.90 5.42
C PRO A 28 -1.58 30.79 4.78
N THR A 29 -1.31 29.74 5.53
CA THR A 29 -0.62 28.57 5.01
C THR A 29 -1.54 27.37 5.00
N VAL A 30 -1.33 26.50 4.04
CA VAL A 30 -2.00 25.20 3.94
C VAL A 30 -0.96 24.12 3.95
N THR A 31 -1.12 23.13 4.82
CA THR A 31 -0.30 21.91 4.83
C THR A 31 -1.20 20.68 4.77
N LYS A 32 -0.81 19.73 3.95
CA LYS A 32 -1.52 18.48 3.74
C LYS A 32 -0.66 17.30 4.15
N LYS A 33 -1.24 16.34 4.84
CA LYS A 33 -0.62 15.07 5.23
C LYS A 33 -1.61 13.92 5.01
N VAL A 34 -1.07 12.73 4.83
CA VAL A 34 -1.82 11.48 4.98
C VAL A 34 -1.51 10.90 6.37
N ILE A 35 -2.52 10.39 7.04
CA ILE A 35 -2.35 9.80 8.37
C ILE A 35 -2.00 8.33 8.22
N THR A 36 -0.84 7.96 8.75
CA THR A 36 -0.33 6.59 8.79
C THR A 36 -0.25 6.09 10.25
N ASN A 37 0.05 4.82 10.44
CA ASN A 37 0.29 4.24 11.78
C ASN A 37 1.49 4.89 12.51
N GLU A 38 2.41 5.50 11.75
CA GLU A 38 3.60 6.19 12.29
C GLU A 38 3.34 7.69 12.52
N GLY A 39 2.14 8.17 12.14
CA GLY A 39 1.73 9.56 12.24
C GLY A 39 1.52 10.25 10.88
N PRO A 40 1.40 11.60 10.88
CA PRO A 40 1.24 12.37 9.65
C PRO A 40 2.45 12.26 8.71
N SER A 41 2.22 12.00 7.42
CA SER A 41 3.25 11.79 6.41
C SER A 41 2.90 12.50 5.09
N ASP A 42 3.92 12.76 4.25
CA ASP A 42 3.73 13.29 2.89
C ASP A 42 3.36 12.18 1.89
N PHE A 43 3.45 10.93 2.31
CA PHE A 43 3.09 9.78 1.47
C PHE A 43 2.65 8.60 2.31
N ASN A 44 1.93 7.67 1.65
CA ASN A 44 1.61 6.35 2.18
C ASN A 44 1.68 5.28 1.08
N THR A 45 1.67 4.04 1.52
CA THR A 45 1.48 2.88 0.65
C THR A 45 0.31 2.07 1.18
N VAL A 46 -0.60 1.66 0.31
CA VAL A 46 -1.87 1.02 0.68
C VAL A 46 -2.26 -0.04 -0.34
N ASN A 47 -3.09 -0.99 0.06
CA ASN A 47 -3.66 -1.93 -0.88
C ASN A 47 -4.81 -1.30 -1.67
N ILE A 48 -5.12 -1.85 -2.83
CA ILE A 48 -6.37 -1.53 -3.55
C ILE A 48 -7.56 -1.83 -2.63
N GLY A 49 -8.52 -0.90 -2.59
CA GLY A 49 -9.71 -1.03 -1.76
C GLY A 49 -9.56 -0.48 -0.34
N ASP A 50 -8.34 -0.28 0.15
CA ASP A 50 -8.12 0.30 1.47
C ASP A 50 -8.64 1.73 1.55
N THR A 51 -9.19 2.06 2.72
CA THR A 51 -9.61 3.43 3.07
C THR A 51 -8.63 4.00 4.07
N PHE A 52 -8.22 5.24 3.86
CA PHE A 52 -7.26 5.95 4.70
C PHE A 52 -7.64 7.43 4.85
N THR A 53 -6.95 8.15 5.74
CA THR A 53 -7.32 9.51 6.13
C THR A 53 -6.30 10.52 5.62
N PHE A 54 -6.80 11.61 5.02
CA PHE A 54 -6.04 12.83 4.80
C PHE A 54 -6.34 13.86 5.89
N GLN A 55 -5.35 14.66 6.19
CA GLN A 55 -5.44 15.81 7.08
C GLN A 55 -4.91 17.05 6.33
N THR A 56 -5.71 18.11 6.29
CA THR A 56 -5.30 19.42 5.81
C THR A 56 -5.39 20.42 6.95
N GLU A 57 -4.37 21.22 7.15
CA GLU A 57 -4.31 22.26 8.16
C GLU A 57 -4.22 23.63 7.49
N ILE A 58 -5.06 24.56 7.96
CA ILE A 58 -5.05 25.97 7.55
C ILE A 58 -4.63 26.81 8.75
N THR A 59 -3.53 27.56 8.63
CA THR A 59 -3.16 28.57 9.63
C THR A 59 -3.92 29.85 9.34
N VAL A 60 -4.68 30.33 10.32
CA VAL A 60 -5.48 31.55 10.19
C VAL A 60 -4.61 32.77 10.42
N GLU A 61 -4.66 33.73 9.46
CA GLU A 61 -3.90 34.97 9.53
C GLU A 61 -4.76 36.20 9.75
N GLN A 62 -4.12 37.28 10.10
CA GLN A 62 -4.79 38.54 10.39
C GLN A 62 -5.52 39.08 9.15
N GLY A 63 -6.79 39.50 9.34
CA GLY A 63 -7.61 40.01 8.21
C GLY A 63 -8.16 38.90 7.31
N ALA A 64 -8.17 37.66 7.81
CA ALA A 64 -8.68 36.50 7.10
C ALA A 64 -10.13 36.68 6.64
N LYS A 65 -10.38 36.47 5.35
CA LYS A 65 -11.72 36.48 4.74
C LYS A 65 -11.73 35.70 3.45
N ASN A 66 -12.92 35.28 3.00
CA ASN A 66 -13.13 34.56 1.75
C ASN A 66 -12.30 33.26 1.65
N TYR A 67 -12.19 32.50 2.75
CA TYR A 67 -11.45 31.25 2.76
C TYR A 67 -12.22 30.15 2.02
N VAL A 68 -11.64 29.69 0.92
CA VAL A 68 -12.14 28.59 0.10
C VAL A 68 -11.03 27.59 -0.14
N LEU A 69 -11.12 26.44 0.50
CA LEU A 69 -10.17 25.32 0.31
C LEU A 69 -10.60 24.47 -0.88
N TYR A 70 -9.67 24.18 -1.75
CA TYR A 70 -9.81 23.25 -2.86
C TYR A 70 -8.97 22.00 -2.59
N ASP A 71 -9.54 20.86 -2.92
CA ASP A 71 -8.90 19.54 -2.78
C ASP A 71 -9.21 18.70 -4.02
N GLU A 72 -8.18 18.18 -4.66
CA GLU A 72 -8.27 17.40 -5.90
C GLU A 72 -7.40 16.13 -5.80
N MET A 73 -8.02 14.97 -6.03
CA MET A 73 -7.37 13.67 -6.02
C MET A 73 -7.18 13.13 -7.43
N ASP A 74 -6.05 12.48 -7.69
CA ASP A 74 -5.82 11.75 -8.94
C ASP A 74 -6.83 10.60 -9.11
N ASP A 75 -7.02 10.17 -10.37
CA ASP A 75 -8.08 9.24 -10.78
C ASP A 75 -8.04 7.87 -10.07
N GLY A 76 -6.91 7.45 -9.53
CA GLY A 76 -6.79 6.22 -8.72
C GLY A 76 -7.42 6.32 -7.32
N LEU A 77 -7.85 7.49 -6.88
CA LEU A 77 -8.44 7.75 -5.57
C LEU A 77 -9.92 8.14 -5.70
N GLU A 78 -10.69 7.85 -4.66
CA GLU A 78 -12.07 8.32 -4.53
C GLU A 78 -12.36 8.82 -3.12
N LEU A 79 -13.13 9.90 -3.04
CA LEU A 79 -13.55 10.51 -1.79
C LEU A 79 -14.64 9.66 -1.12
N VAL A 80 -14.43 9.33 0.15
CA VAL A 80 -15.37 8.53 0.94
C VAL A 80 -16.24 9.43 1.81
N VAL A 81 -17.55 9.27 1.71
CA VAL A 81 -18.53 9.95 2.56
C VAL A 81 -18.77 9.10 3.81
N THR A 82 -18.43 9.62 4.99
CA THR A 82 -18.62 8.93 6.26
C THR A 82 -19.73 9.59 7.06
N HIS A 83 -20.76 8.82 7.44
CA HIS A 83 -21.94 9.32 8.19
C HIS A 83 -22.61 10.56 7.55
N GLY A 84 -22.67 10.59 6.21
CA GLY A 84 -23.25 11.70 5.44
C GLY A 84 -22.40 12.97 5.38
N ARG A 85 -21.14 12.92 5.85
CA ARG A 85 -20.20 14.04 5.81
C ARG A 85 -18.97 13.69 4.97
N ILE A 86 -18.52 14.68 4.20
CA ILE A 86 -17.26 14.59 3.44
C ILE A 86 -16.09 14.88 4.35
N VAL A 87 -16.20 15.91 5.20
CA VAL A 87 -15.10 16.37 6.06
C VAL A 87 -15.52 16.40 7.53
N ALA A 88 -14.55 16.21 8.43
CA ALA A 88 -14.61 16.58 9.84
C ALA A 88 -13.67 17.77 10.05
N ILE A 89 -14.15 18.81 10.74
CA ILE A 89 -13.38 20.04 10.97
C ILE A 89 -13.15 20.20 12.47
N ASN A 90 -11.93 20.51 12.85
CA ASN A 90 -11.51 20.86 14.21
C ASN A 90 -10.72 22.16 14.21
N ASN A 91 -10.66 22.84 15.36
CA ASN A 91 -9.81 23.99 15.57
C ASN A 91 -9.28 23.95 17.00
N GLU A 92 -7.99 23.66 17.17
CA GLU A 92 -7.40 23.40 18.49
C GLU A 92 -7.36 24.61 19.40
N ASN A 93 -7.24 25.82 18.85
CA ASN A 93 -7.00 27.05 19.61
C ASN A 93 -8.13 28.08 19.47
N SER A 94 -9.28 27.71 18.88
CA SER A 94 -10.39 28.58 18.61
C SER A 94 -11.71 27.81 18.47
N GLU A 95 -12.78 28.43 17.97
CA GLU A 95 -14.07 27.81 17.83
C GLU A 95 -14.12 26.83 16.65
N VAL A 96 -14.70 25.63 16.85
CA VAL A 96 -15.04 24.69 15.78
C VAL A 96 -16.26 25.25 15.04
N PRO A 97 -16.29 25.24 13.69
CA PRO A 97 -17.39 25.82 12.94
C PRO A 97 -18.68 25.00 13.14
N GLU A 98 -19.80 25.70 13.32
CA GLU A 98 -21.13 25.10 13.21
C GLU A 98 -21.46 24.76 11.74
N ALA A 99 -22.40 23.84 11.52
CA ALA A 99 -22.78 23.41 10.16
C ALA A 99 -23.23 24.55 9.22
N LYS A 100 -23.71 25.67 9.76
CA LYS A 100 -24.10 26.87 9.00
C LYS A 100 -22.92 27.79 8.64
N GLU A 101 -21.75 27.57 9.20
CA GLU A 101 -20.57 28.42 9.05
C GLU A 101 -19.61 27.94 7.96
N TYR A 102 -19.93 26.81 7.33
CA TYR A 102 -19.19 26.32 6.18
C TYR A 102 -20.09 25.57 5.19
N THR A 103 -19.63 25.41 3.98
CA THR A 103 -20.27 24.60 2.94
C THR A 103 -19.25 23.72 2.28
N VAL A 104 -19.57 22.42 2.10
CA VAL A 104 -18.73 21.46 1.38
C VAL A 104 -19.47 20.99 0.14
N VAL A 105 -18.81 21.13 -1.00
CA VAL A 105 -19.31 20.65 -2.29
C VAL A 105 -18.34 19.63 -2.84
N ARG A 106 -18.79 18.39 -3.10
CA ARG A 106 -17.99 17.40 -3.81
C ARG A 106 -17.82 17.87 -5.24
N ASN A 107 -16.60 17.97 -5.68
CA ASN A 107 -16.22 18.33 -7.04
C ASN A 107 -15.77 17.08 -7.80
N ASN A 108 -16.04 17.07 -9.08
CA ASN A 108 -15.47 16.10 -10.02
C ASN A 108 -15.01 16.85 -11.29
N PRO A 109 -14.14 17.86 -11.15
CA PRO A 109 -13.63 18.58 -12.30
C PRO A 109 -12.72 17.66 -13.11
N ASN A 110 -12.94 17.56 -14.42
CA ASN A 110 -12.11 16.76 -15.34
C ASN A 110 -11.99 15.27 -15.00
N GLY A 111 -12.99 14.70 -14.30
CA GLY A 111 -12.98 13.30 -13.87
C GLY A 111 -12.22 13.02 -12.57
N LYS A 112 -11.51 13.99 -12.01
CA LYS A 112 -10.86 13.90 -10.69
C LYS A 112 -11.87 14.08 -9.58
N ASP A 113 -11.77 13.27 -8.53
CA ASP A 113 -12.58 13.40 -7.34
C ASP A 113 -11.98 14.40 -6.35
N GLY A 114 -12.79 15.03 -5.50
CA GLY A 114 -12.34 16.00 -4.53
C GLY A 114 -13.49 16.81 -3.96
N PHE A 115 -13.15 17.92 -3.31
CA PHE A 115 -14.17 18.83 -2.76
C PHE A 115 -13.71 20.28 -2.72
N THR A 116 -14.69 21.18 -2.63
CA THR A 116 -14.48 22.58 -2.27
C THR A 116 -15.12 22.83 -0.91
N LEU A 117 -14.34 23.38 0.03
CA LEU A 117 -14.82 23.78 1.37
C LEU A 117 -14.77 25.30 1.47
N THR A 118 -15.94 25.93 1.63
CA THR A 118 -16.06 27.37 1.77
C THR A 118 -16.46 27.72 3.21
N PHE A 119 -15.67 28.52 3.89
CA PHE A 119 -16.01 29.07 5.21
C PHE A 119 -16.74 30.40 5.08
N THR A 120 -17.65 30.71 6.00
CA THR A 120 -18.23 32.03 6.11
C THR A 120 -17.22 33.02 6.70
N ASP A 121 -17.23 34.27 6.23
CA ASP A 121 -16.38 35.31 6.80
C ASP A 121 -16.64 35.55 8.29
N SER A 122 -17.90 35.40 8.71
CA SER A 122 -18.28 35.53 10.12
C SER A 122 -17.61 34.50 11.02
N TYR A 123 -17.35 33.28 10.50
CA TYR A 123 -16.57 32.26 11.23
C TYR A 123 -15.08 32.61 11.23
N ILE A 124 -14.49 32.85 10.05
CA ILE A 124 -13.05 33.06 9.90
C ILE A 124 -12.58 34.29 10.68
N GLN A 125 -13.34 35.38 10.69
CA GLN A 125 -12.97 36.63 11.38
C GLN A 125 -13.03 36.52 12.91
N LYS A 126 -13.73 35.55 13.48
CA LYS A 126 -13.72 35.25 14.92
C LYS A 126 -12.52 34.45 15.36
N GLN A 127 -11.82 33.80 14.41
CA GLN A 127 -10.71 32.93 14.74
C GLN A 127 -9.52 33.73 15.25
N ARG A 128 -8.75 33.12 16.17
CA ARG A 128 -7.49 33.72 16.62
C ARG A 128 -6.45 33.64 15.52
N VAL A 129 -5.70 34.71 15.36
CA VAL A 129 -4.52 34.70 14.47
C VAL A 129 -3.52 33.62 14.94
N GLY A 130 -3.03 32.80 14.01
CA GLY A 130 -2.19 31.65 14.28
C GLY A 130 -2.92 30.39 14.74
N SER A 131 -4.27 30.41 14.87
CA SER A 131 -5.01 29.18 15.10
C SER A 131 -4.99 28.27 13.88
N ILE A 132 -5.08 26.95 14.10
CA ILE A 132 -5.00 25.93 13.06
C ILE A 132 -6.38 25.30 12.91
N ILE A 133 -6.96 25.46 11.72
CA ILE A 133 -8.17 24.74 11.32
C ILE A 133 -7.74 23.43 10.67
N THR A 134 -8.08 22.32 11.30
CA THR A 134 -7.77 20.97 10.81
C THR A 134 -8.99 20.36 10.13
N ILE A 135 -8.81 19.96 8.88
CA ILE A 135 -9.81 19.30 8.06
C ILE A 135 -9.38 17.85 7.82
N MET A 136 -10.19 16.89 8.25
CA MET A 136 -9.95 15.46 8.05
C MET A 136 -11.02 14.87 7.15
N TYR A 137 -10.62 13.99 6.24
CA TYR A 137 -11.52 13.28 5.34
C TYR A 137 -10.88 11.96 4.88
N HIS A 138 -11.72 11.07 4.34
CA HIS A 138 -11.30 9.73 3.94
C HIS A 138 -11.29 9.59 2.43
N ALA A 139 -10.30 8.85 1.95
CA ALA A 139 -10.23 8.41 0.56
C ALA A 139 -10.01 6.90 0.50
N LYS A 140 -10.41 6.32 -0.62
CA LYS A 140 -10.24 4.89 -0.93
C LYS A 140 -9.46 4.74 -2.23
N VAL A 141 -8.61 3.72 -2.31
CA VAL A 141 -7.92 3.35 -3.55
C VAL A 141 -8.88 2.58 -4.45
N LYS A 142 -9.11 3.10 -5.66
CA LYS A 142 -9.95 2.44 -6.67
C LYS A 142 -9.31 1.18 -7.23
N GLU A 143 -10.15 0.28 -7.74
CA GLU A 143 -9.65 -0.90 -8.48
C GLU A 143 -8.87 -0.56 -9.76
N THR A 144 -9.11 0.62 -10.31
CA THR A 144 -8.43 1.17 -11.51
C THR A 144 -7.16 1.93 -11.19
N ALA A 145 -6.74 1.98 -9.92
CA ALA A 145 -5.55 2.71 -9.49
C ALA A 145 -4.30 2.27 -10.26
N PRO A 146 -3.43 3.20 -10.66
CA PRO A 146 -2.17 2.87 -11.32
C PRO A 146 -1.22 2.15 -10.36
N MET A 147 -0.53 1.12 -10.85
CA MET A 147 0.50 0.41 -10.08
C MET A 147 1.84 1.11 -10.21
N ASP A 148 2.62 1.07 -9.13
CA ASP A 148 4.02 1.55 -9.09
C ASP A 148 4.17 3.06 -9.39
N THR A 149 3.08 3.83 -9.37
CA THR A 149 3.04 5.26 -9.67
C THR A 149 2.33 6.01 -8.56
N ALA A 150 2.82 7.21 -8.23
CA ALA A 150 2.17 8.07 -7.24
C ALA A 150 0.79 8.53 -7.72
N MET A 151 -0.20 8.39 -6.87
CA MET A 151 -1.48 9.09 -6.96
C MET A 151 -1.39 10.33 -6.08
N ILE A 152 -1.51 11.49 -6.70
CA ILE A 152 -1.38 12.79 -6.01
C ILE A 152 -2.74 13.22 -5.48
N ASN A 153 -2.73 13.73 -4.26
CA ASN A 153 -3.83 14.53 -3.73
C ASN A 153 -3.30 15.92 -3.39
N ASP A 154 -3.78 16.90 -4.12
CA ASP A 154 -3.36 18.30 -4.04
C ASP A 154 -4.39 19.18 -3.35
N THR A 155 -3.95 20.14 -2.56
CA THR A 155 -4.80 21.12 -1.89
C THR A 155 -4.19 22.50 -1.88
N TYR A 156 -5.06 23.51 -1.98
CA TYR A 156 -4.70 24.93 -1.85
C TYR A 156 -5.89 25.75 -1.33
N LEU A 157 -5.60 26.92 -0.77
CA LEU A 157 -6.58 27.84 -0.23
C LEU A 157 -6.65 29.11 -1.07
N LYS A 158 -7.84 29.49 -1.54
CA LYS A 158 -8.10 30.86 -2.02
C LYS A 158 -8.57 31.71 -0.86
N TYR A 159 -8.10 32.96 -0.81
CA TYR A 159 -8.39 33.88 0.27
C TYR A 159 -8.40 35.35 -0.22
N GLY A 160 -8.92 36.26 0.58
CA GLY A 160 -8.98 37.67 0.25
C GLY A 160 -9.78 37.97 -1.02
N ALA A 161 -9.26 38.84 -1.88
CA ALA A 161 -9.94 39.21 -3.11
C ALA A 161 -9.66 38.22 -4.26
N LYS A 162 -8.44 37.70 -4.40
CA LYS A 162 -8.00 36.78 -5.48
C LYS A 162 -6.66 36.10 -5.17
N GLN A 163 -6.24 36.06 -3.92
CA GLN A 163 -5.00 35.40 -3.53
C GLN A 163 -5.19 33.90 -3.41
N GLU A 164 -4.07 33.18 -3.52
CA GLU A 164 -4.01 31.73 -3.41
C GLU A 164 -2.73 31.34 -2.68
N THR A 165 -2.80 30.35 -1.81
CA THR A 165 -1.60 29.79 -1.15
C THR A 165 -0.76 28.96 -2.11
N ALA A 166 0.46 28.62 -1.72
CA ALA A 166 1.16 27.51 -2.35
C ALA A 166 0.35 26.22 -2.23
N HIS A 167 0.49 25.33 -3.20
CA HIS A 167 -0.11 24.01 -3.20
C HIS A 167 0.61 23.10 -2.21
N SER A 168 -0.15 22.21 -1.57
CA SER A 168 0.38 21.18 -0.68
C SER A 168 -0.13 19.81 -1.14
N GLU A 169 0.80 18.89 -1.38
CA GLU A 169 0.53 17.60 -2.00
C GLU A 169 0.88 16.45 -1.06
N THR A 170 0.14 15.35 -1.21
CA THR A 170 0.51 14.03 -0.68
C THR A 170 0.52 13.00 -1.80
N LYS A 171 1.28 11.92 -1.59
CA LYS A 171 1.46 10.83 -2.58
C LYS A 171 1.03 9.50 -1.99
N THR A 172 0.11 8.83 -2.68
CA THR A 172 -0.34 7.47 -2.32
C THR A 172 0.15 6.48 -3.37
N TYR A 173 0.67 5.33 -2.93
CA TYR A 173 1.20 4.31 -3.82
C TYR A 173 0.52 2.97 -3.56
N THR A 174 0.38 2.20 -4.63
CA THR A 174 0.09 0.76 -4.59
C THR A 174 0.95 0.04 -5.63
N PHE A 175 1.35 -1.20 -5.35
CA PHE A 175 2.39 -1.89 -6.10
C PHE A 175 1.88 -3.14 -6.78
N LYS A 176 2.62 -3.56 -7.82
CA LYS A 176 2.54 -4.89 -8.40
C LYS A 176 3.81 -5.70 -8.12
N ILE A 177 3.66 -7.01 -8.03
CA ILE A 177 4.73 -7.99 -8.01
C ILE A 177 4.61 -8.83 -9.30
N PRO A 178 5.45 -8.57 -10.31
CA PRO A 178 5.53 -9.45 -11.48
C PRO A 178 6.23 -10.75 -11.13
N VAL A 179 5.68 -11.89 -11.58
CA VAL A 179 6.23 -13.23 -11.34
C VAL A 179 6.43 -13.93 -12.68
N PHE A 180 7.59 -14.55 -12.87
CA PHE A 180 7.89 -15.41 -14.00
C PHE A 180 8.17 -16.83 -13.53
N LYS A 181 7.32 -17.75 -13.91
CA LYS A 181 7.45 -19.18 -13.65
C LYS A 181 8.13 -19.86 -14.83
N TYR A 182 9.22 -20.57 -14.57
CA TYR A 182 10.02 -21.18 -15.62
C TYR A 182 10.70 -22.48 -15.17
N THR A 183 11.33 -23.15 -16.14
CA THR A 183 12.20 -24.32 -15.94
C THR A 183 13.45 -24.20 -16.82
N GLY A 184 14.56 -24.78 -16.38
CA GLY A 184 15.82 -24.79 -17.14
C GLY A 184 16.29 -23.40 -17.54
N THR A 185 16.60 -23.20 -18.83
CA THR A 185 17.09 -21.91 -19.33
C THR A 185 15.91 -21.02 -19.76
N ASN A 186 15.16 -20.51 -18.76
CA ASN A 186 14.04 -19.57 -18.96
C ASN A 186 12.90 -20.10 -19.85
N THR A 187 12.64 -21.41 -19.87
CA THR A 187 11.46 -21.96 -20.56
C THR A 187 10.21 -21.71 -19.71
N PRO A 188 9.20 -20.97 -20.20
CA PRO A 188 7.97 -20.73 -19.45
C PRO A 188 7.32 -22.02 -18.98
N LEU A 189 6.80 -22.02 -17.76
CA LEU A 189 6.15 -23.18 -17.16
C LEU A 189 4.77 -22.81 -16.63
N SER A 190 3.73 -23.42 -17.21
CA SER A 190 2.34 -23.22 -16.83
C SER A 190 1.86 -24.23 -15.80
N GLY A 191 0.75 -23.89 -15.10
CA GLY A 191 0.03 -24.78 -14.19
C GLY A 191 0.60 -24.89 -12.79
N ALA A 192 1.64 -24.13 -12.45
CA ALA A 192 2.05 -23.98 -11.04
C ALA A 192 1.05 -23.12 -10.29
N LYS A 193 0.67 -23.52 -9.07
CA LYS A 193 -0.28 -22.79 -8.25
C LYS A 193 0.37 -22.22 -6.99
N PHE A 194 0.04 -20.98 -6.70
CA PHE A 194 0.64 -20.21 -5.61
C PHE A 194 -0.41 -19.65 -4.67
N LYS A 195 0.06 -19.30 -3.47
CA LYS A 195 -0.58 -18.41 -2.50
C LYS A 195 0.44 -17.40 -2.00
N LEU A 196 -0.03 -16.20 -1.66
CA LEU A 196 0.79 -15.14 -1.09
C LEU A 196 0.46 -14.97 0.39
N TYR A 197 1.48 -14.74 1.22
CA TYR A 197 1.33 -14.56 2.67
C TYR A 197 2.12 -13.34 3.15
N THR A 198 1.74 -12.80 4.30
CA THR A 198 2.49 -11.73 4.98
C THR A 198 3.46 -12.25 6.05
N ASN A 199 3.50 -13.57 6.29
CA ASN A 199 4.37 -14.19 7.28
C ASN A 199 5.06 -15.43 6.69
N GLU A 200 6.31 -15.67 7.11
CA GLU A 200 7.18 -16.75 6.64
C GLU A 200 6.61 -18.16 6.89
N ASN A 201 5.91 -18.34 8.01
CA ASN A 201 5.31 -19.63 8.31
C ASN A 201 4.08 -19.96 7.42
N CYS A 202 3.63 -19.03 6.59
CA CYS A 202 2.51 -19.17 5.68
C CYS A 202 1.24 -19.72 6.36
N ALA A 203 0.93 -19.22 7.56
CA ALA A 203 -0.28 -19.58 8.28
C ALA A 203 -1.53 -19.00 7.59
N ASP A 204 -2.65 -19.68 7.64
CA ASP A 204 -3.88 -19.30 6.92
C ASP A 204 -4.39 -17.89 7.26
N ASN A 205 -4.21 -17.45 8.50
CA ASN A 205 -4.58 -16.10 8.93
C ASN A 205 -3.65 -15.00 8.41
N THR A 206 -2.57 -15.35 7.72
CA THR A 206 -1.61 -14.43 7.09
C THR A 206 -1.69 -14.45 5.56
N GLU A 207 -2.64 -15.20 4.99
CA GLU A 207 -2.86 -15.27 3.55
C GLU A 207 -3.35 -13.91 3.01
N VAL A 208 -2.67 -13.41 2.00
CA VAL A 208 -3.09 -12.26 1.20
C VAL A 208 -4.09 -12.75 0.17
N LYS A 209 -5.34 -12.39 0.35
CA LYS A 209 -6.41 -12.80 -0.57
C LYS A 209 -6.30 -12.05 -1.89
N LEU A 210 -6.39 -12.78 -2.98
CA LEU A 210 -6.26 -12.24 -4.33
C LEU A 210 -7.41 -12.75 -5.21
N LYS A 211 -8.06 -11.85 -5.94
CA LYS A 211 -9.04 -12.21 -6.98
C LYS A 211 -8.38 -12.27 -8.34
N LYS A 212 -8.83 -13.16 -9.19
CA LYS A 212 -8.39 -13.24 -10.59
C LYS A 212 -9.08 -12.14 -11.42
N VAL A 213 -8.29 -11.32 -12.12
CA VAL A 213 -8.80 -10.26 -12.99
C VAL A 213 -8.84 -10.73 -14.45
N ASP A 214 -7.77 -11.39 -14.90
CA ASP A 214 -7.64 -12.01 -16.20
C ASP A 214 -6.65 -13.19 -16.14
N GLU A 215 -6.20 -13.71 -17.28
CA GLU A 215 -5.30 -14.86 -17.35
C GLU A 215 -3.96 -14.60 -16.62
N ASN A 216 -3.45 -13.37 -16.72
CA ASN A 216 -2.11 -12.99 -16.25
C ASN A 216 -2.14 -12.08 -15.01
N ASN A 217 -3.33 -11.65 -14.54
CA ASN A 217 -3.43 -10.66 -13.50
C ASN A 217 -4.30 -11.11 -12.34
N TYR A 218 -3.73 -11.04 -11.15
CA TYR A 218 -4.39 -11.18 -9.87
C TYR A 218 -4.33 -9.84 -9.14
N ARG A 219 -5.34 -9.55 -8.32
CA ARG A 219 -5.46 -8.29 -7.59
C ARG A 219 -5.82 -8.56 -6.15
N TYR A 220 -5.27 -7.75 -5.25
CA TYR A 220 -5.64 -7.76 -3.83
C TYR A 220 -7.16 -7.65 -3.67
N SER A 221 -7.70 -8.42 -2.72
CA SER A 221 -9.11 -8.45 -2.36
C SER A 221 -9.26 -8.70 -0.86
N GLU A 222 -10.16 -7.99 -0.20
CA GLU A 222 -10.43 -8.23 1.22
C GLU A 222 -11.23 -9.52 1.47
N SER A 223 -12.03 -9.94 0.50
CA SER A 223 -13.02 -11.01 0.69
C SER A 223 -12.73 -12.29 -0.10
N GLU A 224 -12.19 -12.18 -1.30
CA GLU A 224 -11.99 -13.30 -2.22
C GLU A 224 -10.54 -13.76 -2.24
N GLY A 225 -10.32 -15.06 -2.09
CA GLY A 225 -9.00 -15.69 -2.21
C GLY A 225 -9.03 -16.82 -3.24
N VAL A 226 -8.31 -16.66 -4.36
CA VAL A 226 -8.09 -17.72 -5.34
C VAL A 226 -6.61 -18.05 -5.45
N LEU A 227 -6.31 -19.29 -5.87
CA LEU A 227 -4.94 -19.68 -6.20
C LEU A 227 -4.45 -18.90 -7.42
N GLN A 228 -3.20 -18.44 -7.37
CA GLN A 228 -2.55 -17.82 -8.51
C GLN A 228 -1.92 -18.94 -9.34
N GLU A 229 -2.40 -19.12 -10.56
CA GLU A 229 -1.90 -20.15 -11.48
C GLU A 229 -1.02 -19.50 -12.56
N SER A 230 0.16 -20.10 -12.80
CA SER A 230 1.04 -19.65 -13.89
C SER A 230 0.43 -19.97 -15.25
N PRO A 231 0.27 -18.96 -16.12
CA PRO A 231 -0.28 -19.15 -17.48
C PRO A 231 0.75 -19.77 -18.43
N THR A 232 0.35 -19.99 -19.70
CA THR A 232 1.20 -20.63 -20.72
C THR A 232 2.52 -19.90 -20.99
N ASN A 233 2.53 -18.57 -20.86
CA ASN A 233 3.75 -17.75 -20.99
C ASN A 233 4.56 -17.69 -19.68
N GLY A 234 4.12 -18.36 -18.61
CA GLY A 234 4.76 -18.38 -17.29
C GLY A 234 4.65 -17.06 -16.52
N MET A 235 4.11 -15.99 -17.08
CA MET A 235 4.11 -14.64 -16.50
C MET A 235 2.77 -14.27 -15.90
N PHE A 236 2.75 -13.87 -14.63
CA PHE A 236 1.58 -13.28 -14.00
C PHE A 236 1.96 -12.16 -13.05
N ASN A 237 1.01 -11.28 -12.75
CA ASN A 237 1.19 -10.15 -11.86
C ASN A 237 0.28 -10.27 -10.65
N ILE A 238 0.78 -9.89 -9.49
CA ILE A 238 0.01 -9.66 -8.27
C ILE A 238 -0.06 -8.15 -8.07
N ASN A 239 -1.26 -7.58 -8.19
CA ASN A 239 -1.49 -6.14 -8.25
C ASN A 239 -2.18 -5.63 -6.99
N GLY A 240 -1.92 -4.37 -6.64
CA GLY A 240 -2.66 -3.64 -5.63
C GLY A 240 -2.20 -3.90 -4.21
N LEU A 241 -0.91 -4.06 -3.99
CA LEU A 241 -0.30 -4.32 -2.70
C LEU A 241 0.36 -3.06 -2.12
N GLN A 242 0.29 -2.88 -0.82
CA GLN A 242 1.11 -1.90 -0.10
C GLN A 242 2.59 -2.33 -0.05
N ALA A 243 3.49 -1.42 0.34
CA ALA A 243 4.87 -1.80 0.67
C ALA A 243 4.89 -2.77 1.86
N GLY A 244 5.78 -3.75 1.80
CA GLY A 244 5.87 -4.77 2.83
C GLY A 244 6.69 -5.97 2.42
N THR A 245 6.74 -6.96 3.31
CA THR A 245 7.35 -8.25 3.05
C THR A 245 6.27 -9.29 2.83
N TYR A 246 6.40 -10.04 1.74
CA TYR A 246 5.48 -11.07 1.30
C TYR A 246 6.21 -12.39 1.12
N TYR A 247 5.48 -13.50 1.20
CA TYR A 247 6.00 -14.85 1.03
C TYR A 247 5.15 -15.58 -0.01
N LEU A 248 5.72 -15.80 -1.19
CA LEU A 248 5.08 -16.50 -2.29
C LEU A 248 5.34 -18.00 -2.16
N LYS A 249 4.31 -18.75 -1.79
CA LYS A 249 4.38 -20.19 -1.58
C LYS A 249 3.81 -20.94 -2.78
N GLU A 250 4.60 -21.80 -3.39
CA GLU A 250 4.08 -22.75 -4.35
C GLU A 250 3.30 -23.84 -3.61
N VAL A 251 2.01 -23.97 -3.87
CA VAL A 251 1.16 -24.98 -3.23
C VAL A 251 1.04 -26.24 -4.09
N GLU A 252 1.15 -26.10 -5.41
CA GLU A 252 1.09 -27.20 -6.37
C GLU A 252 2.07 -26.91 -7.53
N ALA A 253 2.99 -27.84 -7.79
CA ALA A 253 3.87 -27.77 -8.97
C ALA A 253 3.21 -28.45 -10.17
N PRO A 254 3.56 -28.06 -11.41
CA PRO A 254 3.11 -28.74 -12.62
C PRO A 254 3.55 -30.21 -12.63
N VAL A 255 2.79 -31.04 -13.33
CA VAL A 255 3.10 -32.48 -13.44
C VAL A 255 4.50 -32.70 -14.02
N GLY A 256 5.31 -33.52 -13.36
CA GLY A 256 6.69 -33.81 -13.75
C GLY A 256 7.74 -32.87 -13.18
N TYR A 257 7.34 -31.93 -12.34
CA TYR A 257 8.24 -30.98 -11.69
C TYR A 257 8.22 -31.09 -10.16
N ASN A 258 9.35 -30.78 -9.54
CA ASN A 258 9.46 -30.75 -8.10
C ASN A 258 8.92 -29.44 -7.54
N LYS A 259 8.01 -29.51 -6.59
CA LYS A 259 7.50 -28.34 -5.87
C LYS A 259 8.61 -27.67 -5.04
N LEU A 260 8.58 -26.36 -4.92
CA LEU A 260 9.44 -25.62 -4.01
C LEU A 260 9.15 -26.01 -2.55
N ASN A 261 10.22 -26.25 -1.79
CA ASN A 261 10.10 -26.61 -0.37
C ASN A 261 9.77 -25.40 0.49
N GLU A 262 10.39 -24.25 0.19
CA GLU A 262 10.27 -23.02 0.96
C GLU A 262 9.54 -21.94 0.16
N PRO A 263 8.83 -21.02 0.82
CA PRO A 263 8.26 -19.86 0.17
C PRO A 263 9.36 -18.87 -0.24
N ILE A 264 9.13 -18.15 -1.31
CA ILE A 264 10.01 -17.07 -1.77
C ILE A 264 9.65 -15.79 -1.00
N LYS A 265 10.61 -15.26 -0.24
CA LYS A 265 10.47 -13.97 0.43
C LYS A 265 10.62 -12.83 -0.56
N ILE A 266 9.65 -11.92 -0.62
CA ILE A 266 9.64 -10.76 -1.51
C ILE A 266 9.45 -9.52 -0.64
N THR A 267 10.35 -8.56 -0.73
CA THR A 267 10.22 -7.27 -0.04
C THR A 267 9.99 -6.17 -1.07
N VAL A 268 8.91 -5.41 -0.89
CA VAL A 268 8.56 -4.23 -1.70
C VAL A 268 8.65 -3.01 -0.82
N GLN A 269 9.41 -2.02 -1.23
CA GLN A 269 9.60 -0.77 -0.48
C GLN A 269 9.83 0.42 -1.40
N LEU A 270 9.68 1.64 -0.84
CA LEU A 270 10.10 2.89 -1.48
C LEU A 270 11.48 3.30 -0.94
N ASP A 271 12.33 3.82 -1.82
CA ASP A 271 13.57 4.48 -1.41
C ASP A 271 13.32 5.92 -0.93
N GLY A 272 14.38 6.64 -0.57
CA GLY A 272 14.30 8.05 -0.16
C GLY A 272 13.75 8.98 -1.25
N ALA A 273 13.91 8.64 -2.53
CA ALA A 273 13.38 9.36 -3.67
C ALA A 273 11.96 8.90 -4.08
N LYS A 274 11.37 7.98 -3.32
CA LYS A 274 10.05 7.37 -3.57
C LYS A 274 9.99 6.52 -4.83
N ASN A 275 11.11 5.92 -5.23
CA ASN A 275 11.12 4.88 -6.26
C ASN A 275 10.85 3.52 -5.62
N LYS A 276 10.09 2.67 -6.31
CA LYS A 276 9.85 1.29 -5.91
C LYS A 276 11.15 0.49 -6.00
N HIS A 277 11.45 -0.25 -4.95
CA HIS A 277 12.45 -1.30 -4.93
C HIS A 277 11.80 -2.62 -4.54
N MET A 278 12.20 -3.69 -5.22
CA MET A 278 11.77 -5.05 -4.93
C MET A 278 12.98 -5.98 -4.77
N PHE A 279 12.97 -6.79 -3.72
CA PHE A 279 14.06 -7.72 -3.39
C PHE A 279 13.49 -9.12 -3.17
N VAL A 280 14.30 -10.14 -3.50
CA VAL A 280 13.98 -11.54 -3.23
C VAL A 280 14.95 -12.09 -2.20
N ASP A 281 14.42 -12.82 -1.23
CA ASP A 281 15.13 -13.40 -0.10
C ASP A 281 15.92 -12.32 0.68
N ASN A 282 17.19 -12.56 0.97
CA ASN A 282 18.07 -11.59 1.63
C ASN A 282 18.96 -10.83 0.64
N ASN A 283 18.60 -10.84 -0.65
CA ASN A 283 19.32 -10.09 -1.66
C ASN A 283 19.00 -8.59 -1.53
N THR A 284 20.00 -7.74 -1.79
CA THR A 284 19.88 -6.27 -1.79
C THR A 284 19.84 -5.68 -3.20
N ILE A 285 19.87 -6.54 -4.22
CA ILE A 285 19.78 -6.11 -5.62
C ILE A 285 18.31 -5.88 -5.96
N ASN A 286 17.98 -4.68 -6.42
CA ASN A 286 16.64 -4.36 -6.92
C ASN A 286 16.34 -5.20 -8.16
N ILE A 287 15.15 -5.78 -8.18
CA ILE A 287 14.67 -6.60 -9.28
C ILE A 287 13.34 -6.08 -9.80
N ASP A 288 13.10 -6.27 -11.10
CA ASP A 288 11.83 -5.88 -11.73
C ASP A 288 10.80 -7.02 -11.72
N GLN A 289 11.24 -8.27 -11.49
CA GLN A 289 10.43 -9.47 -11.59
C GLN A 289 10.97 -10.58 -10.68
N VAL A 290 10.06 -11.33 -10.06
CA VAL A 290 10.36 -12.51 -9.25
C VAL A 290 10.45 -13.73 -10.17
N ASN A 291 11.63 -14.34 -10.26
CA ASN A 291 11.87 -15.53 -11.08
C ASN A 291 11.71 -16.80 -10.24
N VAL A 292 10.81 -17.69 -10.65
CA VAL A 292 10.47 -18.91 -9.92
C VAL A 292 10.76 -20.14 -10.78
N GLU A 293 11.85 -20.86 -10.48
CA GLU A 293 12.23 -22.07 -11.21
C GLU A 293 11.62 -23.34 -10.56
N ASN A 294 11.04 -24.24 -11.33
CA ASN A 294 10.93 -25.65 -10.94
C ASN A 294 11.89 -26.49 -11.77
N LYS A 295 12.56 -27.41 -11.08
CA LYS A 295 13.40 -28.40 -11.73
C LYS A 295 12.59 -29.64 -12.08
N SER A 296 12.75 -30.13 -13.32
CA SER A 296 12.24 -31.44 -13.70
C SER A 296 13.04 -32.55 -13.00
N GLY A 297 12.38 -33.53 -12.52
CA GLY A 297 12.97 -34.72 -11.91
C GLY A 297 11.88 -35.64 -11.44
N SER A 298 12.03 -36.93 -11.66
CA SER A 298 11.25 -37.89 -10.88
C SER A 298 11.66 -37.68 -9.43
N LEU A 299 10.69 -37.36 -8.57
CA LEU A 299 10.87 -37.64 -7.15
C LEU A 299 11.37 -39.08 -7.13
N LEU A 300 12.62 -39.31 -6.72
CA LEU A 300 13.05 -40.66 -6.38
C LEU A 300 11.98 -41.16 -5.42
N PRO A 301 11.28 -42.29 -5.73
CA PRO A 301 10.31 -42.80 -4.79
C PRO A 301 11.00 -42.81 -3.46
N SER A 302 10.38 -42.28 -2.43
CA SER A 302 10.87 -42.38 -1.05
C SER A 302 11.13 -43.87 -0.79
N THR A 303 12.37 -44.31 -0.97
CA THR A 303 12.79 -45.70 -0.77
C THR A 303 12.77 -46.09 0.71
N GLY A 304 12.29 -45.21 1.59
CA GLY A 304 11.98 -45.45 3.00
C GLY A 304 10.58 -46.03 3.28
N GLY A 305 9.75 -46.19 2.22
CA GLY A 305 8.47 -46.88 2.34
C GLY A 305 8.60 -48.42 2.36
N MET A 306 7.52 -49.15 2.34
CA MET A 306 7.37 -50.61 2.51
C MET A 306 8.45 -51.52 1.90
N GLY A 307 9.23 -51.05 0.89
CA GLY A 307 10.30 -51.82 0.26
C GLY A 307 11.43 -52.19 1.22
N THR A 308 11.92 -51.26 2.01
CA THR A 308 13.00 -51.53 3.00
C THR A 308 12.53 -52.47 4.10
N THR A 309 11.29 -52.34 4.55
CA THR A 309 10.70 -53.21 5.54
C THR A 309 10.59 -54.65 5.03
N ILE A 310 10.22 -54.82 3.76
CA ILE A 310 10.17 -56.16 3.13
C ILE A 310 11.59 -56.81 3.05
N PHE A 311 12.59 -56.04 2.70
CA PHE A 311 13.98 -56.55 2.67
C PHE A 311 14.51 -56.88 4.06
N TYR A 312 14.16 -56.12 5.11
CA TYR A 312 14.55 -56.46 6.49
C TYR A 312 13.83 -57.72 6.98
N ILE A 313 12.53 -57.86 6.67
CA ILE A 313 11.75 -59.08 7.03
C ILE A 313 12.31 -60.28 6.28
N ALA A 314 12.59 -60.20 4.98
CA ALA A 314 13.14 -61.30 4.20
C ALA A 314 14.58 -61.66 4.69
N GLY A 315 15.39 -60.68 4.99
CA GLY A 315 16.74 -60.89 5.58
C GLY A 315 16.68 -61.57 6.93
N ALA A 316 15.80 -61.16 7.84
CA ALA A 316 15.64 -61.78 9.14
C ALA A 316 15.14 -63.23 9.02
N LEU A 317 14.21 -63.52 8.12
CA LEU A 317 13.76 -64.89 7.83
C LEU A 317 14.86 -65.78 7.31
N LEU A 318 15.70 -65.30 6.40
CA LEU A 318 16.88 -66.08 5.89
C LEU A 318 17.87 -66.39 7.00
N VAL A 319 18.15 -65.46 7.90
CA VAL A 319 19.02 -65.68 9.05
C VAL A 319 18.47 -66.78 9.99
N LEU A 320 17.16 -66.68 10.28
CA LEU A 320 16.50 -67.69 11.12
C LEU A 320 16.51 -69.10 10.49
N ILE A 321 16.18 -69.19 9.20
CA ILE A 321 16.25 -70.47 8.46
C ILE A 321 17.66 -71.03 8.45
N SER A 322 18.65 -70.21 8.20
CA SER A 322 20.05 -70.62 8.23
C SER A 322 20.49 -71.15 9.59
N GLY A 323 20.06 -70.47 10.66
CA GLY A 323 20.30 -70.89 12.05
C GLY A 323 19.69 -72.28 12.37
N VAL A 324 18.45 -72.50 11.95
CA VAL A 324 17.74 -73.77 12.15
C VAL A 324 18.44 -74.91 11.37
N VAL A 325 18.82 -74.63 10.10
CA VAL A 325 19.55 -75.64 9.28
C VAL A 325 20.89 -76.02 9.90
N LEU A 326 21.65 -75.01 10.40
CA LEU A 326 22.94 -75.27 11.08
C LEU A 326 22.76 -76.11 12.36
N ILE A 327 21.73 -75.84 13.17
CA ILE A 327 21.42 -76.60 14.38
C ILE A 327 21.02 -78.03 14.02
N ALA A 328 20.16 -78.20 13.00
CA ALA A 328 19.71 -79.49 12.53
C ALA A 328 20.92 -80.34 12.01
N LYS A 329 21.81 -79.76 11.21
CA LYS A 329 23.01 -80.40 10.71
C LYS A 329 23.94 -80.84 11.86
N LYS A 330 24.17 -79.94 12.83
CA LYS A 330 25.02 -80.29 14.01
C LYS A 330 24.44 -81.42 14.84
N ARG A 331 23.11 -81.56 14.90
CA ARG A 331 22.45 -82.70 15.58
C ARG A 331 22.53 -84.04 14.81
N THR A 332 22.63 -83.96 13.47
CA THR A 332 22.74 -85.17 12.62
C THR A 332 24.17 -85.66 12.58
N ASP A 333 25.19 -84.76 12.65
CA ASP A 333 26.61 -85.12 12.65
C ASP A 333 27.11 -85.60 14.03
N SER A 334 26.29 -85.56 15.09
CA SER A 334 26.64 -85.99 16.46
C SER A 334 25.91 -87.24 16.87
N LYS A 335 25.36 -88.01 15.92
CA LYS A 335 24.93 -89.44 16.07
C LYS A 335 25.80 -90.28 15.21
#